data_868f92e461ba69161cfb381d21e7556e
#
_entry.id   868f92e461ba69161cfb381d21e7556e
#
_cell.length_a   1.000
_cell.length_b   1.000
_cell.length_c   1.000
_cell.angle_alpha   90.00
_cell.angle_beta   90.00
_cell.angle_gamma   90.00
#
_symmetry.space_group_name_H-M   'P 1'
#
loop_
_entity.id
_entity.type
_entity.pdbx_description
1 polymer ?
#
loop_
_entity_poly.entity_id
_entity_poly.type
_entity_poly.pdbx_seq_one_letter_code
_entity_poly.pdbx_strand_id
1 'polypeptide(L)'
;VSPIYKLMYLGSSTNEIDEGVKRIDRIFDEQVLPETAVSHLPASYDIEFRHVSFAYENKAETTRTEALKDISFTAPQGAITALVGPSGSGKSTVANLIPRFWDVSEGEICIGGMNIKEIATEDLMNLVSFVFQDSFLFFDTLYENIRVGNTSATREQVIEAARAAQCHDFIESLPDGYHTRIGDKGVYLSGGESQRVCVARAILKNAPILVLDEATAFADPENEYKMQQAIQQLIKNKTVIIIAHRLSSIISAEQILVLKEGKLVQSGRHEVLSKTDGVYKRMWDAYTSAFRWQLTTKKEETK
;
A
#
# COMPACT_ATOMS: atom_id res chain seq x y z
N VAL A 1 -59.87 -2.46 -5.14
CA VAL A 1 -58.64 -1.76 -4.73
C VAL A 1 -57.51 -2.77 -4.50
N SER A 2 -57.77 -3.91 -3.85
CA SER A 2 -56.75 -4.93 -3.52
C SER A 2 -55.94 -5.52 -4.70
N PRO A 3 -56.54 -5.88 -5.84
CA PRO A 3 -55.76 -6.46 -6.98
C PRO A 3 -54.78 -5.48 -7.63
N ILE A 4 -55.16 -4.21 -7.71
CA ILE A 4 -54.30 -3.17 -8.32
C ILE A 4 -53.05 -2.91 -7.47
N TYR A 5 -53.17 -2.86 -6.15
CA TYR A 5 -52.05 -2.74 -5.24
C TYR A 5 -51.09 -3.95 -5.33
N LYS A 6 -51.64 -5.17 -5.47
CA LYS A 6 -50.81 -6.38 -5.67
C LYS A 6 -50.03 -6.34 -6.99
N LEU A 7 -50.68 -5.84 -8.06
CA LEU A 7 -49.98 -5.67 -9.36
C LEU A 7 -48.88 -4.60 -9.29
N MET A 8 -49.12 -3.49 -8.62
CA MET A 8 -48.09 -2.46 -8.41
C MET A 8 -46.91 -2.99 -7.57
N TYR A 9 -47.22 -3.75 -6.49
CA TYR A 9 -46.18 -4.37 -5.65
C TYR A 9 -45.37 -5.41 -6.40
N LEU A 10 -46.01 -6.24 -7.26
CA LEU A 10 -45.33 -7.18 -8.15
C LEU A 10 -44.38 -6.46 -9.12
N GLY A 11 -44.84 -5.34 -9.70
CA GLY A 11 -43.98 -4.53 -10.60
C GLY A 11 -42.79 -3.91 -9.89
N SER A 12 -42.94 -3.45 -8.65
CA SER A 12 -41.82 -2.96 -7.84
C SER A 12 -40.83 -4.07 -7.48
N SER A 13 -41.33 -5.22 -7.04
CA SER A 13 -40.50 -6.37 -6.67
C SER A 13 -39.73 -6.96 -7.87
N THR A 14 -40.36 -6.99 -9.07
CA THR A 14 -39.66 -7.44 -10.27
C THR A 14 -38.52 -6.49 -10.67
N ASN A 15 -38.66 -5.19 -10.53
CA ASN A 15 -37.61 -4.22 -10.78
C ASN A 15 -36.44 -4.36 -9.78
N GLU A 16 -36.73 -4.58 -8.48
CA GLU A 16 -35.70 -4.83 -7.48
C GLU A 16 -34.89 -6.11 -7.76
N ILE A 17 -35.60 -7.19 -8.19
CA ILE A 17 -34.96 -8.46 -8.58
C ILE A 17 -34.10 -8.24 -9.82
N ASP A 18 -34.60 -7.57 -10.87
CA ASP A 18 -33.87 -7.29 -12.10
C ASP A 18 -32.61 -6.45 -11.82
N GLU A 19 -32.71 -5.45 -10.95
CA GLU A 19 -31.53 -4.67 -10.54
C GLU A 19 -30.53 -5.49 -9.71
N GLY A 20 -31.02 -6.37 -8.85
CA GLY A 20 -30.19 -7.33 -8.11
C GLY A 20 -29.46 -8.30 -9.04
N VAL A 21 -30.15 -8.87 -10.03
CA VAL A 21 -29.55 -9.73 -11.04
C VAL A 21 -28.51 -8.98 -11.86
N LYS A 22 -28.82 -7.78 -12.35
CA LYS A 22 -27.85 -6.94 -13.08
C LYS A 22 -26.59 -6.60 -12.26
N ARG A 23 -26.69 -6.45 -10.95
CA ARG A 23 -25.53 -6.26 -10.08
C ARG A 23 -24.66 -7.52 -9.98
N ILE A 24 -25.32 -8.68 -9.92
CA ILE A 24 -24.63 -9.99 -9.90
C ILE A 24 -23.97 -10.25 -11.24
N ASP A 25 -24.67 -10.04 -12.35
CA ASP A 25 -24.15 -10.23 -13.71
C ASP A 25 -22.92 -9.35 -13.95
N ARG A 26 -22.92 -8.09 -13.48
CA ARG A 26 -21.73 -7.23 -13.57
C ARG A 26 -20.49 -7.81 -12.89
N ILE A 27 -20.65 -8.57 -11.80
CA ILE A 27 -19.53 -9.22 -11.11
C ILE A 27 -19.03 -10.42 -11.92
N PHE A 28 -19.95 -11.22 -12.50
CA PHE A 28 -19.59 -12.37 -13.33
C PHE A 28 -19.03 -11.98 -14.70
N ASP A 29 -19.44 -10.83 -15.23
CA ASP A 29 -18.96 -10.28 -16.50
C ASP A 29 -17.60 -9.58 -16.37
N GLU A 30 -17.07 -9.41 -15.12
CA GLU A 30 -15.74 -8.86 -14.93
C GLU A 30 -14.68 -9.77 -15.58
N GLN A 31 -13.84 -9.17 -16.41
CA GLN A 31 -12.75 -9.90 -17.04
C GLN A 31 -11.68 -10.22 -15.99
N VAL A 32 -11.46 -11.50 -15.78
CA VAL A 32 -10.34 -11.98 -14.94
C VAL A 32 -9.03 -11.71 -15.69
N LEU A 33 -8.01 -11.25 -14.95
CA LEU A 33 -6.68 -11.08 -15.52
C LEU A 33 -6.16 -12.42 -16.06
N PRO A 34 -5.54 -12.44 -17.25
CA PRO A 34 -5.00 -13.68 -17.82
C PRO A 34 -3.93 -14.27 -16.88
N GLU A 35 -4.07 -15.56 -16.58
CA GLU A 35 -3.09 -16.29 -15.77
C GLU A 35 -2.11 -17.07 -16.64
N THR A 36 -0.85 -17.10 -16.19
CA THR A 36 0.20 -17.92 -16.79
C THR A 36 0.21 -19.31 -16.13
N ALA A 37 0.11 -20.36 -16.95
CA ALA A 37 0.08 -21.75 -16.47
C ALA A 37 1.45 -22.26 -15.96
N VAL A 38 2.56 -21.63 -16.38
CA VAL A 38 3.92 -22.01 -15.98
C VAL A 38 4.58 -20.80 -15.38
N SER A 39 4.93 -20.89 -14.10
CA SER A 39 5.62 -19.84 -13.39
C SER A 39 7.14 -20.02 -13.46
N HIS A 40 7.83 -18.96 -13.82
CA HIS A 40 9.26 -18.84 -13.60
C HIS A 40 9.50 -17.78 -12.52
N LEU A 41 10.37 -18.06 -11.57
CA LEU A 41 10.74 -17.07 -10.56
C LEU A 41 11.88 -16.20 -11.10
N PRO A 42 11.87 -14.89 -10.87
CA PRO A 42 12.91 -13.99 -11.32
C PRO A 42 14.23 -14.27 -10.57
N ALA A 43 15.35 -14.05 -11.25
CA ALA A 43 16.70 -14.26 -10.69
C ALA A 43 17.12 -13.10 -9.75
N SER A 44 16.51 -11.94 -9.87
CA SER A 44 16.74 -10.76 -9.04
C SER A 44 15.41 -10.07 -8.72
N TYR A 45 15.42 -9.08 -7.83
CA TYR A 45 14.24 -8.38 -7.35
C TYR A 45 14.29 -6.88 -7.60
N ASP A 46 15.04 -6.44 -8.60
CA ASP A 46 14.94 -5.11 -9.17
C ASP A 46 13.61 -4.98 -9.92
N ILE A 47 13.01 -3.79 -9.84
CA ILE A 47 11.72 -3.51 -10.47
C ILE A 47 11.96 -2.49 -11.58
N GLU A 48 11.54 -2.81 -12.80
CA GLU A 48 11.64 -1.94 -13.95
C GLU A 48 10.25 -1.59 -14.51
N PHE A 49 10.00 -0.32 -14.68
CA PHE A 49 8.89 0.22 -15.45
C PHE A 49 9.43 0.68 -16.80
N ARG A 50 8.89 0.15 -17.89
CA ARG A 50 9.32 0.43 -19.26
C ARG A 50 8.16 1.02 -20.05
N HIS A 51 8.18 2.34 -20.27
CA HIS A 51 7.17 3.07 -21.03
C HIS A 51 5.73 2.79 -20.58
N VAL A 52 5.51 2.75 -19.25
CA VAL A 52 4.23 2.37 -18.67
C VAL A 52 3.24 3.52 -18.73
N SER A 53 2.11 3.29 -19.40
CA SER A 53 0.90 4.11 -19.33
C SER A 53 -0.24 3.31 -18.73
N PHE A 54 -1.07 3.97 -17.90
CA PHE A 54 -2.20 3.32 -17.25
C PHE A 54 -3.37 4.29 -17.05
N ALA A 55 -4.57 3.81 -17.32
CA ALA A 55 -5.82 4.51 -17.05
C ALA A 55 -6.80 3.60 -16.31
N TYR A 56 -7.45 4.13 -15.27
CA TYR A 56 -8.59 3.45 -14.65
C TYR A 56 -9.80 3.52 -15.58
N GLU A 57 -10.43 2.38 -15.83
CA GLU A 57 -11.69 2.32 -16.56
C GLU A 57 -12.85 2.69 -15.62
N ASN A 58 -13.45 3.85 -15.84
CA ASN A 58 -14.69 4.18 -15.16
C ASN A 58 -15.86 3.69 -16.01
N LYS A 59 -16.38 2.50 -15.72
CA LYS A 59 -17.51 1.87 -16.47
C LYS A 59 -18.82 2.70 -16.39
N ALA A 60 -18.94 3.62 -15.44
CA ALA A 60 -20.12 4.48 -15.27
C ALA A 60 -20.06 5.75 -16.14
N GLU A 61 -18.87 6.21 -16.46
CA GLU A 61 -18.63 7.35 -17.32
C GLU A 61 -17.71 6.87 -18.44
N THR A 62 -18.07 7.01 -19.68
CA THR A 62 -17.27 6.64 -20.88
C THR A 62 -15.88 7.32 -20.93
N THR A 63 -15.38 7.82 -19.80
CA THR A 63 -14.13 8.56 -19.66
C THR A 63 -13.07 7.71 -18.98
N ARG A 64 -11.96 7.49 -19.70
CA ARG A 64 -10.72 6.92 -19.13
C ARG A 64 -9.96 8.04 -18.43
N THR A 65 -9.74 7.90 -17.13
CA THR A 65 -8.86 8.82 -16.40
C THR A 65 -7.45 8.27 -16.42
N GLU A 66 -6.60 8.87 -17.27
CA GLU A 66 -5.20 8.50 -17.42
C GLU A 66 -4.43 8.86 -16.13
N ALA A 67 -4.01 7.82 -15.40
CA ALA A 67 -3.31 7.97 -14.12
C ALA A 67 -1.79 8.00 -14.27
N LEU A 68 -1.24 7.28 -15.25
CA LEU A 68 0.20 7.26 -15.58
C LEU A 68 0.40 7.45 -17.08
N LYS A 69 1.48 8.19 -17.44
CA LYS A 69 1.79 8.64 -18.81
C LYS A 69 3.27 8.41 -19.09
N ASP A 70 3.58 7.33 -19.80
CA ASP A 70 4.94 7.00 -20.25
C ASP A 70 5.98 7.03 -19.12
N ILE A 71 5.72 6.27 -18.05
CA ILE A 71 6.61 6.17 -16.88
C ILE A 71 7.70 5.13 -17.16
N SER A 72 8.96 5.56 -17.03
CA SER A 72 10.11 4.65 -17.10
C SER A 72 11.08 4.91 -15.96
N PHE A 73 11.40 3.89 -15.17
CA PHE A 73 12.41 3.92 -14.10
C PHE A 73 12.83 2.50 -13.72
N THR A 74 13.94 2.41 -13.00
CA THR A 74 14.38 1.17 -12.34
C THR A 74 14.50 1.43 -10.84
N ALA A 75 13.91 0.56 -10.01
CA ALA A 75 14.14 0.48 -8.58
C ALA A 75 15.12 -0.67 -8.31
N PRO A 76 16.37 -0.37 -7.90
CA PRO A 76 17.41 -1.39 -7.75
C PRO A 76 17.09 -2.37 -6.63
N GLN A 77 17.49 -3.62 -6.80
CA GLN A 77 17.39 -4.65 -5.75
C GLN A 77 18.12 -4.19 -4.48
N GLY A 78 17.47 -4.40 -3.34
CA GLY A 78 18.06 -4.12 -2.03
C GLY A 78 18.13 -2.62 -1.68
N ALA A 79 17.58 -1.74 -2.52
CA ALA A 79 17.55 -0.30 -2.32
C ALA A 79 16.16 0.20 -1.96
N ILE A 80 16.12 1.40 -1.35
CA ILE A 80 14.88 2.13 -1.06
C ILE A 80 14.64 3.14 -2.19
N THR A 81 13.54 2.97 -2.91
CA THR A 81 13.04 3.92 -3.89
C THR A 81 11.79 4.62 -3.36
N ALA A 82 11.84 5.93 -3.20
CA ALA A 82 10.74 6.72 -2.68
C ALA A 82 9.94 7.38 -3.81
N LEU A 83 8.61 7.26 -3.78
CA LEU A 83 7.68 7.95 -4.66
C LEU A 83 7.13 9.18 -3.96
N VAL A 84 7.35 10.36 -4.53
CA VAL A 84 6.86 11.64 -4.01
C VAL A 84 6.14 12.45 -5.07
N GLY A 85 5.31 13.37 -4.64
CA GLY A 85 4.56 14.26 -5.54
C GLY A 85 3.23 14.69 -4.93
N PRO A 86 2.53 15.65 -5.53
CA PRO A 86 1.21 16.11 -5.10
C PRO A 86 0.19 14.98 -5.02
N SER A 87 -0.92 15.19 -4.30
CA SER A 87 -2.06 14.27 -4.33
C SER A 87 -2.55 14.09 -5.77
N GLY A 88 -2.94 12.86 -6.14
CA GLY A 88 -3.38 12.54 -7.50
C GLY A 88 -2.26 12.46 -8.55
N SER A 89 -0.98 12.50 -8.17
CA SER A 89 0.14 12.43 -9.14
C SER A 89 0.44 11.02 -9.68
N GLY A 90 -0.24 9.97 -9.21
CA GLY A 90 -0.07 8.59 -9.68
C GLY A 90 0.79 7.69 -8.79
N LYS A 91 1.23 8.14 -7.60
CA LYS A 91 2.10 7.35 -6.69
C LYS A 91 1.50 6.01 -6.29
N SER A 92 0.28 6.01 -5.77
CA SER A 92 -0.42 4.78 -5.37
C SER A 92 -0.74 3.89 -6.57
N THR A 93 -0.95 4.48 -7.76
CA THR A 93 -1.11 3.71 -9.00
C THR A 93 0.18 2.96 -9.34
N VAL A 94 1.35 3.60 -9.30
CA VAL A 94 2.65 2.94 -9.51
C VAL A 94 2.81 1.77 -8.53
N ALA A 95 2.54 2.00 -7.25
CA ALA A 95 2.67 0.98 -6.21
C ALA A 95 1.72 -0.21 -6.43
N ASN A 96 0.47 0.05 -6.81
CA ASN A 96 -0.55 -0.97 -7.02
C ASN A 96 -0.35 -1.80 -8.31
N LEU A 97 0.40 -1.28 -9.28
CA LEU A 97 0.74 -2.01 -10.50
C LEU A 97 1.86 -3.03 -10.29
N ILE A 98 2.71 -2.87 -9.27
CA ILE A 98 3.80 -3.82 -8.98
C ILE A 98 3.27 -5.23 -8.65
N PRO A 99 2.27 -5.40 -7.75
CA PRO A 99 1.66 -6.72 -7.50
C PRO A 99 0.66 -7.14 -8.59
N ARG A 100 0.55 -6.39 -9.70
CA ARG A 100 -0.38 -6.65 -10.80
C ARG A 100 -1.84 -6.67 -10.37
N PHE A 101 -2.28 -5.72 -9.52
CA PHE A 101 -3.71 -5.56 -9.26
C PHE A 101 -4.47 -5.13 -10.51
N TRP A 102 -3.80 -4.53 -11.47
CA TRP A 102 -4.28 -4.21 -12.82
C TRP A 102 -3.16 -4.45 -13.84
N ASP A 103 -3.53 -4.74 -15.07
CA ASP A 103 -2.60 -4.75 -16.20
C ASP A 103 -2.39 -3.32 -16.72
N VAL A 104 -1.18 -3.02 -17.15
CA VAL A 104 -0.85 -1.73 -17.77
C VAL A 104 -1.53 -1.60 -19.13
N SER A 105 -1.90 -0.37 -19.51
CA SER A 105 -2.50 -0.07 -20.81
C SER A 105 -1.46 -0.11 -21.93
N GLU A 106 -0.25 0.38 -21.65
CA GLU A 106 0.90 0.37 -22.57
C GLU A 106 2.18 0.14 -21.76
N GLY A 107 3.21 -0.38 -22.44
CA GLY A 107 4.50 -0.71 -21.83
C GLY A 107 4.47 -2.00 -21.03
N GLU A 108 5.45 -2.18 -20.17
CA GLU A 108 5.60 -3.37 -19.33
C GLU A 108 6.25 -3.07 -17.99
N ILE A 109 5.96 -3.92 -17.00
CA ILE A 109 6.62 -3.93 -15.69
C ILE A 109 7.36 -5.24 -15.56
N CYS A 110 8.65 -5.18 -15.18
CA CYS A 110 9.47 -6.35 -15.00
C CYS A 110 10.01 -6.43 -13.57
N ILE A 111 10.19 -7.65 -13.06
CA ILE A 111 10.92 -7.97 -11.84
C ILE A 111 12.08 -8.89 -12.23
N GLY A 112 13.32 -8.46 -11.94
CA GLY A 112 14.51 -9.22 -12.34
C GLY A 112 14.60 -9.49 -13.84
N GLY A 113 14.16 -8.53 -14.66
CA GLY A 113 14.11 -8.62 -16.12
C GLY A 113 12.94 -9.43 -16.69
N MET A 114 12.13 -10.09 -15.87
CA MET A 114 10.95 -10.88 -16.27
C MET A 114 9.69 -10.04 -16.19
N ASN A 115 8.87 -10.04 -17.24
CA ASN A 115 7.58 -9.34 -17.24
C ASN A 115 6.65 -9.94 -16.18
N ILE A 116 6.03 -9.11 -15.34
CA ILE A 116 5.11 -9.57 -14.28
C ILE A 116 3.91 -10.35 -14.81
N LYS A 117 3.55 -10.20 -16.08
CA LYS A 117 2.51 -10.99 -16.75
C LYS A 117 2.91 -12.44 -16.98
N GLU A 118 4.21 -12.75 -16.97
CA GLU A 118 4.78 -14.09 -17.15
C GLU A 118 4.97 -14.82 -15.80
N ILE A 119 4.77 -14.14 -14.68
CA ILE A 119 4.83 -14.71 -13.34
C ILE A 119 3.41 -15.11 -12.94
N ALA A 120 3.23 -16.34 -12.44
CA ALA A 120 1.93 -16.76 -11.92
C ALA A 120 1.49 -15.85 -10.77
N THR A 121 0.19 -15.55 -10.69
CA THR A 121 -0.36 -14.60 -9.72
C THR A 121 0.02 -14.93 -8.28
N GLU A 122 -0.04 -16.23 -7.90
CA GLU A 122 0.34 -16.69 -6.58
C GLU A 122 1.82 -16.43 -6.28
N ASP A 123 2.70 -16.72 -7.23
CA ASP A 123 4.14 -16.48 -7.07
C ASP A 123 4.46 -14.98 -6.99
N LEU A 124 3.83 -14.17 -7.85
CA LEU A 124 3.98 -12.71 -7.79
C LEU A 124 3.50 -12.15 -6.44
N MET A 125 2.34 -12.63 -5.93
CA MET A 125 1.85 -12.26 -4.61
C MET A 125 2.82 -12.68 -3.51
N ASN A 126 3.51 -13.82 -3.64
CA ASN A 126 4.52 -14.25 -2.68
C ASN A 126 5.80 -13.39 -2.73
N LEU A 127 6.14 -12.82 -3.88
CA LEU A 127 7.29 -11.93 -4.05
C LEU A 127 7.08 -10.53 -3.46
N VAL A 128 5.84 -10.06 -3.29
CA VAL A 128 5.53 -8.69 -2.89
C VAL A 128 4.77 -8.66 -1.57
N SER A 129 5.30 -7.97 -0.56
CA SER A 129 4.55 -7.56 0.64
C SER A 129 4.06 -6.13 0.47
N PHE A 130 2.83 -5.88 0.90
CA PHE A 130 2.22 -4.54 0.87
C PHE A 130 1.78 -4.13 2.28
N VAL A 131 2.18 -2.94 2.72
CA VAL A 131 1.66 -2.30 3.92
C VAL A 131 0.89 -1.06 3.48
N PHE A 132 -0.44 -1.15 3.54
CA PHE A 132 -1.34 -0.09 3.12
C PHE A 132 -1.43 1.04 4.16
N GLN A 133 -1.81 2.22 3.71
CA GLN A 133 -2.12 3.37 4.56
C GLN A 133 -3.24 3.04 5.54
N ASP A 134 -4.33 2.45 5.04
CA ASP A 134 -5.44 1.99 5.86
C ASP A 134 -5.14 0.58 6.39
N SER A 135 -4.97 0.49 7.70
CA SER A 135 -4.67 -0.78 8.39
C SER A 135 -5.91 -1.65 8.47
N PHE A 136 -6.00 -2.64 7.59
CA PHE A 136 -7.10 -3.60 7.62
C PHE A 136 -6.77 -4.82 8.50
N LEU A 137 -7.66 -5.10 9.45
CA LEU A 137 -7.63 -6.30 10.29
C LEU A 137 -8.91 -7.12 10.09
N PHE A 138 -8.74 -8.44 10.02
CA PHE A 138 -9.87 -9.37 9.92
C PHE A 138 -10.57 -9.50 11.28
N PHE A 139 -11.89 -9.76 11.27
CA PHE A 139 -12.67 -10.06 12.47
C PHE A 139 -12.31 -11.42 13.04
N ASP A 140 -11.07 -11.56 13.50
CA ASP A 140 -10.49 -12.76 14.06
C ASP A 140 -9.52 -12.40 15.20
N THR A 141 -8.79 -13.37 15.73
CA THR A 141 -7.78 -13.13 16.76
C THR A 141 -6.58 -12.35 16.23
N LEU A 142 -5.84 -11.71 17.12
CA LEU A 142 -4.58 -11.04 16.77
C LEU A 142 -3.55 -12.05 16.22
N TYR A 143 -3.53 -13.25 16.77
CA TYR A 143 -2.71 -14.35 16.27
C TYR A 143 -2.98 -14.64 14.79
N GLU A 144 -4.25 -14.88 14.43
CA GLU A 144 -4.63 -15.18 13.04
C GLU A 144 -4.39 -13.97 12.13
N ASN A 145 -4.63 -12.75 12.60
CA ASN A 145 -4.32 -11.55 11.86
C ASN A 145 -2.85 -11.42 11.46
N ILE A 146 -1.92 -11.84 12.31
CA ILE A 146 -0.49 -11.88 11.98
C ILE A 146 -0.19 -13.08 11.09
N ARG A 147 -0.75 -14.26 11.40
CA ARG A 147 -0.50 -15.52 10.70
C ARG A 147 -0.94 -15.53 9.24
N VAL A 148 -1.88 -14.63 8.84
CA VAL A 148 -2.22 -14.40 7.42
C VAL A 148 -0.97 -14.12 6.56
N GLY A 149 0.09 -13.54 7.12
CA GLY A 149 1.36 -13.32 6.40
C GLY A 149 2.03 -14.62 5.94
N ASN A 150 1.91 -15.70 6.75
CA ASN A 150 2.37 -17.04 6.42
C ASN A 150 1.56 -18.06 7.23
N THR A 151 0.60 -18.71 6.57
CA THR A 151 -0.33 -19.66 7.21
C THR A 151 0.34 -20.92 7.72
N SER A 152 1.55 -21.24 7.26
CA SER A 152 2.36 -22.38 7.74
C SER A 152 3.29 -22.03 8.90
N ALA A 153 3.31 -20.75 9.36
CA ALA A 153 4.19 -20.31 10.42
C ALA A 153 3.85 -20.94 11.77
N THR A 154 4.89 -21.25 12.54
CA THR A 154 4.73 -21.72 13.92
C THR A 154 4.32 -20.57 14.84
N ARG A 155 3.84 -20.91 16.05
CA ARG A 155 3.48 -19.91 17.06
C ARG A 155 4.67 -19.01 17.42
N GLU A 156 5.85 -19.59 17.53
CA GLU A 156 7.08 -18.88 17.85
C GLU A 156 7.42 -17.85 16.79
N GLN A 157 7.29 -18.21 15.51
CA GLN A 157 7.52 -17.29 14.38
C GLN A 157 6.53 -16.12 14.37
N VAL A 158 5.26 -16.37 14.70
CA VAL A 158 4.24 -15.31 14.83
C VAL A 158 4.62 -14.34 15.97
N ILE A 159 5.05 -14.86 17.13
CA ILE A 159 5.48 -14.05 18.28
C ILE A 159 6.75 -13.25 17.93
N GLU A 160 7.71 -13.85 17.25
CA GLU A 160 8.94 -13.15 16.81
C GLU A 160 8.62 -12.01 15.83
N ALA A 161 7.72 -12.23 14.88
CA ALA A 161 7.24 -11.18 13.97
C ALA A 161 6.55 -10.03 14.74
N ALA A 162 5.74 -10.37 15.76
CA ALA A 162 5.09 -9.38 16.62
C ALA A 162 6.11 -8.56 17.43
N ARG A 163 7.16 -9.19 17.95
CA ARG A 163 8.26 -8.49 18.65
C ARG A 163 9.01 -7.55 17.71
N ALA A 164 9.37 -8.04 16.53
CA ALA A 164 10.05 -7.23 15.52
C ALA A 164 9.20 -6.02 15.08
N ALA A 165 7.88 -6.18 15.02
CA ALA A 165 6.92 -5.12 14.72
C ALA A 165 6.56 -4.22 15.92
N GLN A 166 7.19 -4.40 17.10
CA GLN A 166 6.89 -3.62 18.32
C GLN A 166 5.41 -3.70 18.76
N CYS A 167 4.78 -4.88 18.55
CA CYS A 167 3.37 -5.08 18.93
C CYS A 167 3.18 -6.20 19.97
N HIS A 168 4.23 -6.97 20.31
CA HIS A 168 4.15 -8.05 21.29
C HIS A 168 3.68 -7.58 22.67
N ASP A 169 4.27 -6.51 23.21
CA ASP A 169 4.02 -6.07 24.58
C ASP A 169 2.58 -5.59 24.78
N PHE A 170 2.03 -4.84 23.82
CA PHE A 170 0.62 -4.43 23.93
C PHE A 170 -0.33 -5.62 23.75
N ILE A 171 0.01 -6.60 22.87
CA ILE A 171 -0.79 -7.83 22.70
C ILE A 171 -0.85 -8.60 24.00
N GLU A 172 0.30 -8.82 24.67
CA GLU A 172 0.38 -9.53 25.96
C GLU A 172 -0.33 -8.77 27.10
N SER A 173 -0.46 -7.44 27.00
CA SER A 173 -1.21 -6.65 27.98
C SER A 173 -2.73 -6.79 27.87
N LEU A 174 -3.25 -7.33 26.77
CA LEU A 174 -4.67 -7.58 26.59
C LEU A 174 -5.11 -8.81 27.39
N PRO A 175 -6.36 -8.88 27.89
CA PRO A 175 -6.85 -9.98 28.74
C PRO A 175 -6.65 -11.37 28.14
N ASP A 176 -6.85 -11.51 26.81
CA ASP A 176 -6.72 -12.79 26.09
C ASP A 176 -5.44 -12.85 25.25
N GLY A 177 -4.51 -11.89 25.40
CA GLY A 177 -3.26 -11.82 24.66
C GLY A 177 -3.45 -12.00 23.15
N TYR A 178 -2.71 -12.90 22.53
CA TYR A 178 -2.82 -13.23 21.11
C TYR A 178 -4.18 -13.80 20.69
N HIS A 179 -4.99 -14.32 21.62
CA HIS A 179 -6.34 -14.84 21.36
C HIS A 179 -7.41 -13.74 21.41
N THR A 180 -7.03 -12.51 21.72
CA THR A 180 -7.94 -11.34 21.67
C THR A 180 -8.53 -11.18 20.30
N ARG A 181 -9.87 -11.15 20.20
CA ARG A 181 -10.60 -10.95 18.94
C ARG A 181 -10.78 -9.49 18.65
N ILE A 182 -10.70 -9.15 17.35
CA ILE A 182 -10.90 -7.78 16.80
C ILE A 182 -12.28 -7.71 16.15
N GLY A 183 -12.95 -6.56 16.26
CA GLY A 183 -14.22 -6.27 15.59
C GLY A 183 -15.40 -6.11 16.55
N ASP A 184 -16.63 -6.13 16.02
CA ASP A 184 -17.88 -5.73 16.72
C ASP A 184 -18.17 -6.41 18.07
N LYS A 185 -17.57 -7.57 18.31
CA LYS A 185 -17.67 -8.32 19.60
C LYS A 185 -16.31 -8.45 20.27
N GLY A 186 -15.32 -7.69 19.89
CA GLY A 186 -13.94 -7.74 20.37
C GLY A 186 -13.41 -6.37 20.77
N VAL A 187 -12.07 -6.27 20.78
CA VAL A 187 -11.35 -5.04 21.12
C VAL A 187 -11.16 -4.19 19.87
N TYR A 188 -11.24 -2.87 20.01
CA TYR A 188 -10.82 -1.91 18.99
C TYR A 188 -9.39 -1.44 19.32
N LEU A 189 -8.49 -1.64 18.36
CA LEU A 189 -7.12 -1.15 18.45
C LEU A 189 -7.02 0.31 18.00
N SER A 190 -6.07 1.03 18.55
CA SER A 190 -5.67 2.34 18.00
C SER A 190 -5.10 2.18 16.59
N GLY A 191 -5.09 3.26 15.79
CA GLY A 191 -4.51 3.25 14.45
C GLY A 191 -3.05 2.75 14.43
N GLY A 192 -2.25 3.17 15.42
CA GLY A 192 -0.86 2.75 15.55
C GLY A 192 -0.68 1.27 15.91
N GLU A 193 -1.53 0.73 16.77
CA GLU A 193 -1.53 -0.71 17.10
C GLU A 193 -1.95 -1.55 15.91
N SER A 194 -3.03 -1.18 15.23
CA SER A 194 -3.50 -1.83 14.01
C SER A 194 -2.42 -1.87 12.93
N GLN A 195 -1.72 -0.75 12.73
CA GLN A 195 -0.66 -0.66 11.74
C GLN A 195 0.54 -1.52 12.10
N ARG A 196 0.96 -1.59 13.38
CA ARG A 196 2.02 -2.51 13.82
C ARG A 196 1.64 -3.97 13.62
N VAL A 197 0.38 -4.36 13.78
CA VAL A 197 -0.09 -5.72 13.44
C VAL A 197 0.05 -5.98 11.93
N CYS A 198 -0.29 -5.00 11.08
CA CYS A 198 -0.07 -5.11 9.62
C CYS A 198 1.43 -5.21 9.26
N VAL A 199 2.30 -4.50 9.98
CA VAL A 199 3.77 -4.63 9.82
C VAL A 199 4.24 -6.02 10.28
N ALA A 200 3.72 -6.56 11.40
CA ALA A 200 4.03 -7.93 11.84
C ALA A 200 3.65 -8.97 10.77
N ARG A 201 2.48 -8.80 10.14
CA ARG A 201 2.04 -9.62 9.00
C ARG A 201 3.05 -9.58 7.85
N ALA A 202 3.53 -8.40 7.48
CA ALA A 202 4.52 -8.21 6.41
C ALA A 202 5.90 -8.78 6.79
N ILE A 203 6.33 -8.66 8.05
CA ILE A 203 7.57 -9.29 8.56
C ILE A 203 7.47 -10.80 8.48
N LEU A 204 6.34 -11.38 8.92
CA LEU A 204 6.12 -12.84 8.90
C LEU A 204 6.09 -13.40 7.47
N LYS A 205 5.50 -12.68 6.53
CA LYS A 205 5.49 -13.01 5.09
C LYS A 205 6.89 -13.02 4.50
N ASN A 206 7.74 -12.11 4.93
CA ASN A 206 9.14 -11.98 4.54
C ASN A 206 9.41 -11.94 3.01
N ALA A 207 8.53 -11.33 2.24
CA ALA A 207 8.69 -11.19 0.80
C ALA A 207 9.93 -10.32 0.45
N PRO A 208 10.62 -10.59 -0.68
CA PRO A 208 11.83 -9.85 -1.09
C PRO A 208 11.54 -8.41 -1.55
N ILE A 209 10.33 -8.13 -2.02
CA ILE A 209 9.87 -6.81 -2.44
C ILE A 209 8.87 -6.30 -1.42
N LEU A 210 9.02 -5.04 -1.01
CA LEU A 210 8.16 -4.39 -0.04
C LEU A 210 7.62 -3.08 -0.61
N VAL A 211 6.30 -2.91 -0.58
CA VAL A 211 5.62 -1.66 -0.90
C VAL A 211 5.02 -1.08 0.38
N LEU A 212 5.43 0.13 0.74
CA LEU A 212 4.93 0.85 1.92
C LEU A 212 4.15 2.08 1.46
N ASP A 213 2.87 2.14 1.80
CA ASP A 213 2.04 3.32 1.57
C ASP A 213 1.82 4.03 2.92
N GLU A 214 2.44 5.20 3.09
CA GLU A 214 2.32 6.12 4.24
C GLU A 214 2.27 5.47 5.65
N ALA A 215 3.25 4.61 5.97
CA ALA A 215 3.25 3.84 7.22
C ALA A 215 3.57 4.64 8.52
N THR A 216 3.64 5.99 8.53
CA THR A 216 4.25 6.75 9.66
C THR A 216 3.50 8.01 10.14
N ALA A 217 2.22 8.18 9.84
CA ALA A 217 1.47 9.38 10.25
C ALA A 217 0.79 9.23 11.60
N PHE A 218 1.54 9.21 12.72
CA PHE A 218 0.98 9.21 14.07
C PHE A 218 1.10 10.57 14.75
N ALA A 219 0.07 10.90 15.56
CA ALA A 219 0.07 12.11 16.39
C ALA A 219 0.91 11.95 17.67
N ASP A 220 1.20 10.70 18.08
CA ASP A 220 1.91 10.37 19.29
C ASP A 220 3.37 9.98 19.00
N PRO A 221 4.38 10.70 19.59
CA PRO A 221 5.80 10.46 19.36
C PRO A 221 6.27 9.05 19.76
N GLU A 222 5.69 8.43 20.79
CA GLU A 222 6.07 7.10 21.24
C GLU A 222 5.66 6.05 20.21
N ASN A 223 4.44 6.15 19.67
CA ASN A 223 3.96 5.27 18.62
C ASN A 223 4.74 5.48 17.31
N GLU A 224 5.12 6.72 16.98
CA GLU A 224 5.97 7.02 15.82
C GLU A 224 7.34 6.35 15.95
N TYR A 225 7.97 6.42 17.12
CA TYR A 225 9.27 5.77 17.39
C TYR A 225 9.19 4.24 17.26
N LYS A 226 8.18 3.60 17.89
CA LYS A 226 7.96 2.15 17.77
C LYS A 226 7.71 1.72 16.32
N MET A 227 6.95 2.50 15.58
CA MET A 227 6.69 2.25 14.17
C MET A 227 7.95 2.37 13.32
N GLN A 228 8.79 3.39 13.54
CA GLN A 228 10.06 3.54 12.84
C GLN A 228 10.99 2.34 13.08
N GLN A 229 11.06 1.85 14.33
CA GLN A 229 11.82 0.63 14.65
C GLN A 229 11.28 -0.60 13.91
N ALA A 230 9.96 -0.78 13.87
CA ALA A 230 9.30 -1.87 13.18
C ALA A 230 9.59 -1.83 11.66
N ILE A 231 9.49 -0.65 11.04
CA ILE A 231 9.81 -0.44 9.62
C ILE A 231 11.29 -0.72 9.34
N GLN A 232 12.22 -0.27 10.20
CA GLN A 232 13.64 -0.55 10.04
C GLN A 232 13.96 -2.06 10.05
N GLN A 233 13.22 -2.86 10.83
CA GLN A 233 13.36 -4.32 10.78
C GLN A 233 12.78 -4.89 9.48
N LEU A 234 11.62 -4.37 9.06
CA LEU A 234 10.90 -4.85 7.88
C LEU A 234 11.67 -4.62 6.57
N ILE A 235 12.35 -3.47 6.40
CA ILE A 235 13.04 -3.09 5.16
C ILE A 235 14.40 -3.79 4.94
N LYS A 236 14.95 -4.44 5.95
CA LYS A 236 16.29 -5.07 5.85
C LYS A 236 16.38 -6.07 4.70
N ASN A 237 17.39 -5.90 3.85
CA ASN A 237 17.69 -6.79 2.73
C ASN A 237 16.55 -6.95 1.71
N LYS A 238 15.70 -5.93 1.57
CA LYS A 238 14.55 -5.95 0.64
C LYS A 238 14.66 -4.84 -0.40
N THR A 239 14.05 -5.06 -1.56
CA THR A 239 13.76 -4.00 -2.52
C THR A 239 12.51 -3.26 -2.03
N VAL A 240 12.64 -1.96 -1.74
CA VAL A 240 11.59 -1.21 -1.06
C VAL A 240 11.08 -0.07 -1.92
N ILE A 241 9.78 -0.02 -2.12
CA ILE A 241 9.06 1.12 -2.70
C ILE A 241 8.30 1.82 -1.58
N ILE A 242 8.58 3.09 -1.34
CA ILE A 242 7.89 3.89 -0.31
C ILE A 242 7.08 4.99 -0.97
N ILE A 243 5.76 5.03 -0.75
CA ILE A 243 4.95 6.20 -1.04
C ILE A 243 5.07 7.14 0.16
N ALA A 244 5.73 8.28 -0.03
CA ALA A 244 5.98 9.20 1.06
C ALA A 244 5.06 10.40 1.02
N HIS A 245 4.37 10.64 2.13
CA HIS A 245 3.65 11.87 2.42
C HIS A 245 4.48 12.81 3.32
N ARG A 246 5.43 12.27 4.09
CA ARG A 246 6.41 13.05 4.88
C ARG A 246 7.78 12.99 4.23
N LEU A 247 8.28 14.13 3.76
CA LEU A 247 9.59 14.20 3.11
C LEU A 247 10.76 13.86 4.04
N SER A 248 10.58 13.98 5.36
CA SER A 248 11.62 13.59 6.34
C SER A 248 11.92 12.10 6.37
N SER A 249 10.95 11.24 6.06
CA SER A 249 11.12 9.78 6.11
C SER A 249 11.93 9.20 4.96
N ILE A 250 12.18 10.00 3.90
CA ILE A 250 12.84 9.54 2.67
C ILE A 250 14.17 10.21 2.38
N ILE A 251 14.71 11.00 3.32
CA ILE A 251 16.00 11.68 3.16
C ILE A 251 17.12 10.66 2.89
N SER A 252 17.04 9.48 3.50
CA SER A 252 18.01 8.39 3.35
C SER A 252 17.71 7.43 2.21
N ALA A 253 16.67 7.69 1.40
CA ALA A 253 16.37 6.85 0.25
C ALA A 253 17.48 6.95 -0.82
N GLU A 254 17.88 5.81 -1.38
CA GLU A 254 18.87 5.74 -2.45
C GLU A 254 18.39 6.41 -3.72
N GLN A 255 17.07 6.40 -3.94
CA GLN A 255 16.43 7.03 -5.08
C GLN A 255 15.09 7.66 -4.69
N ILE A 256 14.85 8.86 -5.17
CA ILE A 256 13.57 9.57 -5.06
C ILE A 256 13.05 9.81 -6.46
N LEU A 257 11.82 9.38 -6.72
CA LEU A 257 11.08 9.56 -7.96
C LEU A 257 9.97 10.58 -7.73
N VAL A 258 10.02 11.69 -8.46
CA VAL A 258 9.05 12.79 -8.30
C VAL A 258 8.00 12.69 -9.39
N LEU A 259 6.77 12.40 -9.00
CA LEU A 259 5.63 12.26 -9.89
C LEU A 259 4.79 13.55 -9.90
N LYS A 260 4.37 13.98 -11.08
CA LYS A 260 3.40 15.07 -11.26
C LYS A 260 2.50 14.79 -12.46
N GLU A 261 1.19 14.84 -12.25
CA GLU A 261 0.18 14.67 -13.31
C GLU A 261 0.37 13.38 -14.14
N GLY A 262 0.72 12.27 -13.44
CA GLY A 262 0.96 10.98 -14.07
C GLY A 262 2.31 10.82 -14.76
N LYS A 263 3.23 11.77 -14.64
CA LYS A 263 4.56 11.73 -15.27
C LYS A 263 5.67 11.73 -14.22
N LEU A 264 6.78 11.05 -14.53
CA LEU A 264 8.03 11.17 -13.80
C LEU A 264 8.75 12.46 -14.23
N VAL A 265 8.84 13.45 -13.33
CA VAL A 265 9.38 14.77 -13.67
C VAL A 265 10.79 15.00 -13.12
N GLN A 266 11.19 14.32 -12.05
CA GLN A 266 12.54 14.36 -11.49
C GLN A 266 12.88 13.01 -10.87
N SER A 267 14.17 12.64 -10.88
CA SER A 267 14.70 11.45 -10.23
C SER A 267 16.09 11.76 -9.67
N GLY A 268 16.40 11.27 -8.47
CA GLY A 268 17.73 11.46 -7.86
C GLY A 268 17.70 11.24 -6.36
N ARG A 269 18.80 11.58 -5.68
CA ARG A 269 18.93 11.58 -4.23
C ARG A 269 18.48 12.90 -3.62
N HIS A 270 18.14 12.88 -2.33
CA HIS A 270 17.72 14.07 -1.58
C HIS A 270 18.72 15.23 -1.71
N GLU A 271 20.02 14.96 -1.55
CA GLU A 271 21.07 15.99 -1.56
C GLU A 271 21.15 16.75 -2.89
N VAL A 272 20.77 16.11 -3.99
CA VAL A 272 20.75 16.68 -5.33
C VAL A 272 19.41 17.41 -5.56
N LEU A 273 18.31 16.71 -5.34
CA LEU A 273 16.96 17.22 -5.63
C LEU A 273 16.58 18.42 -4.77
N SER A 274 17.04 18.48 -3.50
CA SER A 274 16.79 19.62 -2.60
C SER A 274 17.47 20.92 -3.02
N LYS A 275 18.52 20.82 -3.87
CA LYS A 275 19.27 21.97 -4.39
C LYS A 275 18.91 22.33 -5.83
N THR A 276 18.31 21.39 -6.57
CA THR A 276 17.93 21.56 -7.98
C THR A 276 16.53 22.14 -8.07
N ASP A 277 16.35 23.23 -8.81
CA ASP A 277 15.03 23.81 -9.01
C ASP A 277 14.07 22.82 -9.66
N GLY A 278 12.91 22.68 -9.04
CA GLY A 278 11.92 21.70 -9.48
C GLY A 278 10.79 21.46 -8.49
N VAL A 279 10.02 20.41 -8.73
CA VAL A 279 8.87 20.06 -7.90
C VAL A 279 9.35 19.64 -6.50
N TYR A 280 10.41 18.82 -6.42
CA TYR A 280 10.94 18.33 -5.16
C TYR A 280 11.40 19.47 -4.24
N LYS A 281 12.23 20.38 -4.74
CA LYS A 281 12.72 21.53 -3.96
C LYS A 281 11.58 22.38 -3.42
N ARG A 282 10.58 22.71 -4.25
CA ARG A 282 9.40 23.46 -3.78
C ARG A 282 8.66 22.74 -2.65
N MET A 283 8.48 21.42 -2.77
CA MET A 283 7.86 20.61 -1.71
C MET A 283 8.70 20.60 -0.44
N TRP A 284 10.02 20.48 -0.58
CA TRP A 284 10.97 20.48 0.54
C TRP A 284 11.02 21.84 1.26
N ASP A 285 11.07 22.95 0.52
CA ASP A 285 11.07 24.30 1.07
C ASP A 285 9.76 24.60 1.81
N ALA A 286 8.62 24.17 1.27
CA ALA A 286 7.32 24.29 1.94
C ALA A 286 7.29 23.45 3.25
N TYR A 287 7.77 22.20 3.21
CA TYR A 287 7.85 21.32 4.37
C TYR A 287 8.72 21.92 5.49
N THR A 288 9.93 22.38 5.14
CA THR A 288 10.86 22.95 6.12
C THR A 288 10.37 24.28 6.69
N SER A 289 9.68 25.09 5.89
CA SER A 289 9.07 26.35 6.35
C SER A 289 7.93 26.09 7.34
N ALA A 290 7.06 25.13 7.09
CA ALA A 290 5.99 24.73 7.97
C ALA A 290 6.54 24.18 9.31
N PHE A 291 7.61 23.39 9.26
CA PHE A 291 8.25 22.84 10.46
C PHE A 291 8.91 23.93 11.32
N ARG A 292 9.57 24.93 10.71
CA ARG A 292 10.14 26.08 11.43
C ARG A 292 9.05 26.91 12.10
N TRP A 293 7.92 27.12 11.46
CA TRP A 293 6.79 27.87 12.02
C TRP A 293 6.22 27.18 13.26
N GLN A 294 6.05 25.85 13.25
CA GLN A 294 5.59 25.08 14.41
C GLN A 294 6.54 25.17 15.62
N LEU A 295 7.86 25.24 15.39
CA LEU A 295 8.84 25.39 16.46
C LEU A 295 8.84 26.80 17.08
N THR A 296 8.49 27.82 16.29
CA THR A 296 8.45 29.22 16.77
C THR A 296 7.19 29.49 17.59
N THR A 297 6.03 28.99 17.16
CA THR A 297 4.76 29.14 17.90
C THR A 297 4.80 28.40 19.25
N LYS A 298 5.38 27.17 19.31
CA LYS A 298 5.55 26.46 20.60
C LYS A 298 6.47 27.18 21.60
N LYS A 299 7.42 28.00 21.13
CA LYS A 299 8.28 28.80 22.01
C LYS A 299 7.58 30.05 22.57
N GLU A 300 6.57 30.55 21.88
CA GLU A 300 5.78 31.72 22.34
C GLU A 300 4.67 31.31 23.32
N GLU A 301 4.13 30.10 23.22
CA GLU A 301 3.14 29.56 24.18
C GLU A 301 3.77 29.09 25.53
N THR A 302 5.10 28.97 25.60
CA THR A 302 5.82 28.51 26.82
C THR A 302 6.51 29.66 27.58
N LYS A 303 6.25 30.92 27.22
CA LYS A 303 6.63 32.15 27.91
C LYS A 303 5.39 32.82 28.50
#